data_0ee5931745b458561b9bfb182ed6caf3
#
_entry.id   0ee5931745b458561b9bfb182ed6caf3
#
_cell.length_a   1.000
_cell.length_b   1.000
_cell.length_c   1.000
_cell.angle_alpha   90.00
_cell.angle_beta   90.00
_cell.angle_gamma   90.00
#
_symmetry.space_group_name_H-M   'P 1'
#
loop_
_entity.id
_entity.type
_entity.pdbx_description
1 polymer ?
#
loop_
_entity_poly.entity_id
_entity_poly.type
_entity_poly.pdbx_seq_one_letter_code
_entity_poly.pdbx_strand_id
1 'polypeptide(L)'
;MKKILKIVVCFIGIMISASTVSASKLEILSESEDYEKIVALADEIVSVTNGGPVEDPFEEGISVSDIDFDNALKEYIDTPLLTSELLSVSEVESALEQSDYIWIIPIRAYGHLYEACAVRANGEDGQPIDQWHISGARGYELDDTPTYIEQLNISLAANSDIVWDNYKFRLVGGVDPIRFPVWIALNETQVGYLIPGREDAATCLTD
;
A
#
# COMPACT_ATOMS: atom_id res chain seq x y z
N MET A 1 18.58 -63.21 -10.69
CA MET A 1 19.03 -61.90 -11.13
C MET A 1 17.82 -60.92 -11.04
N LYS A 2 17.74 -60.07 -9.99
CA LYS A 2 16.66 -59.11 -9.79
C LYS A 2 17.06 -57.78 -10.45
N LYS A 3 16.31 -57.35 -11.47
CA LYS A 3 16.49 -56.02 -12.10
C LYS A 3 15.86 -54.98 -11.18
N ILE A 4 16.69 -54.09 -10.62
CA ILE A 4 16.25 -52.91 -9.87
C ILE A 4 15.91 -51.83 -10.89
N LEU A 5 14.60 -51.49 -10.98
CA LEU A 5 14.09 -50.38 -11.76
C LEU A 5 14.34 -49.08 -10.96
N LYS A 6 15.29 -48.27 -11.39
CA LYS A 6 15.50 -46.92 -10.82
C LYS A 6 14.47 -45.98 -11.41
N ILE A 7 13.48 -45.62 -10.60
CA ILE A 7 12.55 -44.53 -10.95
C ILE A 7 13.28 -43.21 -10.65
N VAL A 8 13.65 -42.49 -11.69
CA VAL A 8 14.13 -41.12 -11.61
C VAL A 8 12.89 -40.22 -11.54
N VAL A 9 12.57 -39.72 -10.36
CA VAL A 9 11.54 -38.69 -10.17
C VAL A 9 12.17 -37.36 -10.54
N CYS A 10 11.88 -36.85 -11.74
CA CYS A 10 12.18 -35.47 -12.10
C CYS A 10 11.18 -34.57 -11.36
N PHE A 11 11.63 -33.93 -10.29
CA PHE A 11 10.93 -32.76 -9.75
C PHE A 11 11.13 -31.61 -10.74
N ILE A 12 10.13 -31.35 -11.57
CA ILE A 12 9.99 -30.08 -12.29
C ILE A 12 9.48 -29.09 -11.26
N GLY A 13 10.40 -28.39 -10.64
CA GLY A 13 10.06 -27.22 -9.83
C GLY A 13 9.52 -26.15 -10.78
N ILE A 14 8.21 -26.00 -10.82
CA ILE A 14 7.57 -24.82 -11.40
C ILE A 14 7.96 -23.67 -10.47
N MET A 15 8.99 -22.93 -10.83
CA MET A 15 9.24 -21.62 -10.24
C MET A 15 8.12 -20.70 -10.74
N ILE A 16 7.07 -20.56 -9.95
CA ILE A 16 6.12 -19.47 -10.10
C ILE A 16 6.91 -18.23 -9.74
N SER A 17 7.39 -17.52 -10.74
CA SER A 17 7.94 -16.19 -10.57
C SER A 17 6.77 -15.30 -10.15
N ALA A 18 6.57 -15.13 -8.84
CA ALA A 18 5.69 -14.10 -8.35
C ALA A 18 6.26 -12.76 -8.87
N SER A 19 5.55 -12.16 -9.82
CA SER A 19 5.89 -10.84 -10.33
C SER A 19 5.68 -9.85 -9.18
N THR A 20 6.75 -9.45 -8.50
CA THR A 20 6.68 -8.35 -7.53
C THR A 20 6.48 -7.05 -8.28
N VAL A 21 5.57 -6.21 -7.80
CA VAL A 21 5.38 -4.87 -8.37
C VAL A 21 6.69 -4.08 -8.21
N SER A 22 7.17 -3.53 -9.33
CA SER A 22 8.32 -2.63 -9.31
C SER A 22 7.96 -1.31 -8.61
N ALA A 23 8.85 -0.76 -7.83
CA ALA A 23 8.72 0.56 -7.20
C ALA A 23 8.30 1.64 -8.20
N SER A 24 8.83 1.61 -9.43
CA SER A 24 8.48 2.56 -10.50
C SER A 24 7.00 2.58 -10.90
N LYS A 25 6.21 1.61 -10.45
CA LYS A 25 4.76 1.54 -10.70
C LYS A 25 3.91 2.08 -9.55
N LEU A 26 4.52 2.29 -8.40
CA LEU A 26 3.92 2.81 -7.17
C LEU A 26 4.36 4.25 -6.93
N GLU A 27 3.67 4.94 -6.08
CA GLU A 27 4.14 6.20 -5.50
C GLU A 27 4.63 5.92 -4.09
N ILE A 28 5.92 5.68 -3.98
CA ILE A 28 6.60 5.41 -2.72
C ILE A 28 7.35 6.64 -2.23
N LEU A 29 7.48 6.75 -0.92
CA LEU A 29 8.08 7.91 -0.26
C LEU A 29 9.54 8.12 -0.67
N SER A 30 10.33 7.06 -0.80
CA SER A 30 11.76 7.13 -1.15
C SER A 30 12.04 7.74 -2.53
N GLU A 31 11.04 7.82 -3.42
CA GLU A 31 11.12 8.48 -4.72
C GLU A 31 10.46 9.87 -4.74
N SER A 32 9.99 10.36 -3.59
CA SER A 32 9.22 11.60 -3.44
C SER A 32 10.07 12.77 -2.95
N GLU A 33 9.65 13.99 -3.28
CA GLU A 33 10.19 15.24 -2.71
C GLU A 33 9.87 15.41 -1.20
N ASP A 34 8.94 14.64 -0.67
CA ASP A 34 8.58 14.65 0.74
C ASP A 34 9.51 13.79 1.61
N TYR A 35 10.39 12.99 1.02
CA TYR A 35 11.19 11.98 1.72
C TYR A 35 11.91 12.55 2.95
N GLU A 36 12.74 13.58 2.76
CA GLU A 36 13.51 14.17 3.84
C GLU A 36 12.63 14.77 4.95
N LYS A 37 11.47 15.33 4.57
CA LYS A 37 10.52 15.94 5.51
C LYS A 37 9.86 14.87 6.39
N ILE A 38 9.49 13.74 5.79
CA ILE A 38 8.82 12.63 6.49
C ILE A 38 9.81 11.84 7.35
N VAL A 39 11.02 11.57 6.83
CA VAL A 39 12.07 10.89 7.61
C VAL A 39 12.46 11.70 8.84
N ALA A 40 12.41 13.03 8.78
CA ALA A 40 12.65 13.90 9.93
C ALA A 40 11.62 13.73 11.07
N LEU A 41 10.48 13.09 10.82
CA LEU A 41 9.46 12.78 11.83
C LEU A 41 9.66 11.40 12.51
N ALA A 42 10.78 10.74 12.30
CA ALA A 42 11.03 9.38 12.82
C ALA A 42 10.80 9.28 14.34
N ASP A 43 11.30 10.24 15.12
CA ASP A 43 11.12 10.26 16.57
C ASP A 43 9.64 10.49 16.96
N GLU A 44 8.91 11.29 16.19
CA GLU A 44 7.48 11.51 16.39
C GLU A 44 6.69 10.23 16.09
N ILE A 45 7.03 9.51 15.02
CA ILE A 45 6.44 8.20 14.68
C ILE A 45 6.62 7.23 15.86
N VAL A 46 7.84 7.10 16.36
CA VAL A 46 8.14 6.24 17.53
C VAL A 46 7.31 6.66 18.74
N SER A 47 7.26 7.96 19.04
CA SER A 47 6.53 8.49 20.18
C SER A 47 5.02 8.21 20.09
N VAL A 48 4.42 8.45 18.91
CA VAL A 48 2.99 8.23 18.69
C VAL A 48 2.63 6.75 18.74
N THR A 49 3.46 5.89 18.15
CA THR A 49 3.23 4.44 18.12
C THR A 49 3.36 3.83 19.52
N ASN A 50 4.36 4.25 20.30
CA ASN A 50 4.58 3.75 21.67
C ASN A 50 3.60 4.39 22.70
N GLY A 51 3.04 5.55 22.41
CA GLY A 51 2.14 6.27 23.31
C GLY A 51 0.65 5.99 23.09
N GLY A 52 0.31 5.09 22.17
CA GLY A 52 -1.09 4.75 21.85
C GLY A 52 -1.83 4.12 23.04
N PRO A 53 -3.19 4.17 23.05
CA PRO A 53 -4.02 3.62 24.12
C PRO A 53 -4.09 2.08 24.13
N VAL A 54 -3.41 1.42 23.21
CA VAL A 54 -3.29 -0.04 23.20
C VAL A 54 -2.39 -0.40 24.38
N GLU A 55 -2.91 -1.21 25.31
CA GLU A 55 -2.07 -1.88 26.29
C GLU A 55 -0.92 -2.50 25.51
N ASP A 56 0.27 -1.92 25.66
CA ASP A 56 1.44 -2.24 24.86
C ASP A 56 1.71 -3.75 24.97
N PRO A 57 1.49 -4.56 23.91
CA PRO A 57 1.84 -5.96 23.95
C PRO A 57 3.35 -6.16 24.07
N PHE A 58 4.14 -5.07 23.96
CA PHE A 58 5.59 -5.11 23.93
C PHE A 58 6.18 -4.23 25.04
N GLU A 59 6.78 -4.86 26.03
CA GLU A 59 7.52 -4.18 27.10
C GLU A 59 8.67 -3.31 26.57
N GLU A 60 9.13 -3.53 25.34
CA GLU A 60 10.30 -2.88 24.76
C GLU A 60 9.98 -1.72 23.81
N GLY A 61 8.73 -1.60 23.34
CA GLY A 61 8.32 -0.57 22.36
C GLY A 61 9.03 -0.67 20.99
N ILE A 62 8.60 0.14 20.03
CA ILE A 62 9.25 0.25 18.72
C ILE A 62 10.41 1.25 18.75
N SER A 63 11.30 1.14 17.77
CA SER A 63 12.44 2.04 17.54
C SER A 63 12.44 2.59 16.11
N VAL A 64 13.27 3.59 15.83
CA VAL A 64 13.41 4.15 14.48
C VAL A 64 13.83 3.11 13.44
N SER A 65 14.59 2.09 13.83
CA SER A 65 15.02 1.02 12.91
C SER A 65 13.89 0.08 12.47
N ASP A 66 12.73 0.13 13.11
CA ASP A 66 11.57 -0.69 12.78
C ASP A 66 10.68 0.00 11.73
N ILE A 67 10.95 1.29 11.42
CA ILE A 67 10.19 2.08 10.45
C ILE A 67 10.69 1.79 9.04
N ASP A 68 9.79 1.41 8.15
CA ASP A 68 10.07 1.09 6.76
C ASP A 68 9.72 2.26 5.83
N PHE A 69 10.58 3.27 5.77
CA PHE A 69 10.38 4.43 4.90
C PHE A 69 10.47 4.08 3.39
N ASP A 70 11.19 3.01 3.04
CA ASP A 70 11.37 2.59 1.65
C ASP A 70 10.08 2.02 1.05
N ASN A 71 9.20 1.47 1.88
CA ASN A 71 7.89 0.94 1.49
C ASN A 71 6.72 1.81 1.96
N ALA A 72 6.99 3.03 2.41
CA ALA A 72 5.93 4.00 2.70
C ALA A 72 5.23 4.43 1.42
N LEU A 73 3.88 4.39 1.46
CA LEU A 73 3.02 4.59 0.30
C LEU A 73 2.26 5.90 0.37
N LYS A 74 2.08 6.52 -0.80
CA LYS A 74 1.14 7.62 -0.98
C LYS A 74 -0.28 7.08 -1.05
N GLU A 75 -1.15 7.58 -0.18
CA GLU A 75 -2.60 7.33 -0.22
C GLU A 75 -3.32 8.63 -0.53
N TYR A 76 -4.08 8.63 -1.62
CA TYR A 76 -4.93 9.76 -1.99
C TYR A 76 -6.19 9.78 -1.15
N ILE A 77 -6.53 10.93 -0.61
CA ILE A 77 -7.70 11.17 0.26
C ILE A 77 -8.57 12.29 -0.34
N ASP A 78 -9.81 12.40 0.14
CA ASP A 78 -10.77 13.42 -0.28
C ASP A 78 -10.94 13.50 -1.81
N THR A 79 -10.82 12.36 -2.48
CA THR A 79 -10.87 12.28 -3.93
C THR A 79 -12.29 12.21 -4.45
N PRO A 80 -12.62 12.92 -5.54
CA PRO A 80 -13.91 12.82 -6.20
C PRO A 80 -14.14 11.51 -6.98
N LEU A 81 -13.13 10.63 -7.05
CA LEU A 81 -13.17 9.37 -7.81
C LEU A 81 -14.24 8.38 -7.37
N LEU A 82 -14.88 8.63 -6.24
CA LEU A 82 -15.67 7.65 -5.51
C LEU A 82 -17.16 7.78 -5.74
N THR A 83 -17.56 8.56 -6.71
CA THR A 83 -18.93 8.62 -7.17
C THR A 83 -19.12 7.62 -8.30
N SER A 84 -19.99 6.71 -8.12
CA SER A 84 -20.61 5.61 -8.88
C SER A 84 -20.51 5.54 -10.42
N GLU A 85 -19.78 6.38 -11.12
CA GLU A 85 -19.67 6.36 -12.58
C GLU A 85 -18.31 5.80 -13.03
N LEU A 86 -18.32 5.06 -14.13
CA LEU A 86 -17.11 4.57 -14.78
C LEU A 86 -16.35 5.76 -15.35
N LEU A 87 -15.17 6.02 -14.82
CA LEU A 87 -14.32 7.12 -15.24
C LEU A 87 -13.31 6.67 -16.29
N SER A 88 -13.04 7.52 -17.25
CA SER A 88 -11.92 7.35 -18.17
C SER A 88 -10.59 7.53 -17.45
N VAL A 89 -9.49 7.05 -18.04
CA VAL A 89 -8.14 7.21 -17.50
C VAL A 89 -7.83 8.69 -17.20
N SER A 90 -8.16 9.59 -18.12
CA SER A 90 -7.90 11.03 -17.96
C SER A 90 -8.71 11.69 -16.84
N GLU A 91 -9.94 11.22 -16.60
CA GLU A 91 -10.75 11.70 -15.48
C GLU A 91 -10.17 11.22 -14.14
N VAL A 92 -9.71 9.96 -14.08
CA VAL A 92 -9.03 9.44 -12.91
C VAL A 92 -7.73 10.19 -12.61
N GLU A 93 -6.87 10.37 -13.60
CA GLU A 93 -5.62 11.14 -13.43
C GLU A 93 -5.89 12.57 -12.96
N SER A 94 -6.86 13.26 -13.59
CA SER A 94 -7.24 14.63 -13.20
C SER A 94 -7.79 14.68 -11.77
N ALA A 95 -8.56 13.69 -11.36
CA ALA A 95 -9.09 13.62 -10.00
C ALA A 95 -7.99 13.37 -8.97
N LEU A 96 -7.03 12.48 -9.26
CA LEU A 96 -5.87 12.25 -8.39
C LEU A 96 -4.98 13.49 -8.25
N GLU A 97 -4.76 14.23 -9.35
CA GLU A 97 -4.00 15.49 -9.30
C GLU A 97 -4.67 16.57 -8.41
N GLN A 98 -5.98 16.53 -8.28
CA GLN A 98 -6.76 17.46 -7.46
C GLN A 98 -6.97 16.96 -6.03
N SER A 99 -6.64 15.72 -5.74
CA SER A 99 -6.82 15.11 -4.42
C SER A 99 -5.70 15.49 -3.49
N ASP A 100 -6.01 15.62 -2.20
CA ASP A 100 -4.99 15.63 -1.17
C ASP A 100 -4.45 14.20 -0.95
N TYR A 101 -3.36 14.09 -0.21
CA TYR A 101 -2.75 12.80 0.06
C TYR A 101 -2.04 12.77 1.42
N ILE A 102 -1.87 11.55 1.90
CA ILE A 102 -1.13 11.23 3.11
C ILE A 102 -0.05 10.20 2.78
N TRP A 103 0.90 10.01 3.69
CA TRP A 103 1.85 8.91 3.62
C TRP A 103 1.51 7.86 4.66
N ILE A 104 1.31 6.62 4.21
CA ILE A 104 1.16 5.45 5.07
C ILE A 104 2.54 4.80 5.22
N ILE A 105 3.04 4.78 6.45
CA ILE A 105 4.39 4.36 6.78
C ILE A 105 4.32 3.04 7.55
N PRO A 106 4.74 1.91 6.96
CA PRO A 106 4.77 0.63 7.65
C PRO A 106 5.84 0.61 8.74
N ILE A 107 5.55 -0.07 9.83
CA ILE A 107 6.45 -0.29 10.95
C ILE A 107 6.33 -1.77 11.31
N ARG A 108 7.44 -2.50 11.30
CA ARG A 108 7.44 -3.91 11.67
C ARG A 108 8.27 -4.13 12.91
N ALA A 109 7.60 -4.55 13.98
CA ALA A 109 8.25 -4.89 15.23
C ALA A 109 7.61 -6.14 15.81
N TYR A 110 8.43 -7.06 16.31
CA TYR A 110 8.01 -8.27 17.08
C TYR A 110 7.00 -9.18 16.33
N GLY A 111 7.04 -9.22 14.98
CA GLY A 111 6.11 -9.99 14.16
C GLY A 111 4.80 -9.27 13.83
N HIS A 112 4.57 -8.08 14.38
CA HIS A 112 3.37 -7.28 14.13
C HIS A 112 3.63 -6.16 13.11
N LEU A 113 2.58 -5.78 12.40
CA LEU A 113 2.54 -4.60 11.56
C LEU A 113 1.86 -3.46 12.31
N TYR A 114 2.51 -2.29 12.26
CA TYR A 114 1.90 -1.01 12.58
C TYR A 114 1.96 -0.12 11.34
N GLU A 115 1.07 0.84 11.25
CA GLU A 115 1.07 1.85 10.19
C GLU A 115 0.91 3.23 10.82
N ALA A 116 1.90 4.10 10.61
CA ALA A 116 1.78 5.50 10.96
C ALA A 116 1.28 6.30 9.75
N CYS A 117 0.49 7.33 10.01
CA CYS A 117 -0.04 8.23 8.98
C CYS A 117 0.60 9.60 9.13
N ALA A 118 1.40 10.01 8.14
CA ALA A 118 1.88 11.38 8.04
C ALA A 118 0.91 12.19 7.17
N VAL A 119 0.44 13.30 7.72
CA VAL A 119 -0.53 14.20 7.09
C VAL A 119 0.02 15.62 7.02
N ARG A 120 -0.45 16.40 6.03
CA ARG A 120 -0.12 17.81 5.97
C ARG A 120 -0.88 18.60 7.03
N ALA A 121 -0.21 19.55 7.66
CA ALA A 121 -0.87 20.51 8.52
C ALA A 121 -1.75 21.46 7.69
N ASN A 122 -2.84 21.94 8.27
CA ASN A 122 -3.66 22.98 7.65
C ASN A 122 -3.16 24.36 8.05
N GLY A 123 -3.12 25.28 7.09
CA GLY A 123 -2.88 26.69 7.33
C GLY A 123 -4.11 27.36 7.98
N GLU A 124 -3.99 28.67 8.24
CA GLU A 124 -5.07 29.46 8.84
C GLU A 124 -6.33 29.53 7.97
N ASP A 125 -6.19 29.33 6.66
CA ASP A 125 -7.28 29.28 5.68
C ASP A 125 -7.90 27.88 5.53
N GLY A 126 -7.39 26.89 6.29
CA GLY A 126 -7.82 25.51 6.23
C GLY A 126 -7.26 24.71 5.04
N GLN A 127 -6.38 25.32 4.23
CA GLN A 127 -5.73 24.60 3.14
C GLN A 127 -4.46 23.89 3.62
N PRO A 128 -4.11 22.71 3.04
CA PRO A 128 -2.87 22.04 3.37
C PRO A 128 -1.65 22.91 3.11
N ILE A 129 -0.72 22.91 4.05
CA ILE A 129 0.56 23.61 3.94
C ILE A 129 1.70 22.58 3.84
N ASP A 130 2.88 23.02 3.40
CA ASP A 130 4.06 22.18 3.28
C ASP A 130 4.74 21.91 4.65
N GLN A 131 3.94 21.45 5.59
CA GLN A 131 4.38 21.02 6.92
C GLN A 131 3.68 19.71 7.28
N TRP A 132 4.48 18.70 7.59
CA TRP A 132 4.01 17.36 7.92
C TRP A 132 4.02 17.11 9.43
N HIS A 133 3.11 16.26 9.88
CA HIS A 133 3.04 15.74 11.25
C HIS A 133 2.41 14.34 11.26
N ILE A 134 2.58 13.60 12.32
CA ILE A 134 1.99 12.27 12.49
C ILE A 134 0.61 12.41 13.12
N SER A 135 -0.44 12.09 12.35
CA SER A 135 -1.83 12.16 12.84
C SER A 135 -2.21 11.00 13.74
N GLY A 136 -1.48 9.88 13.66
CA GLY A 136 -1.71 8.69 14.47
C GLY A 136 -0.95 7.48 13.94
N ALA A 137 -1.02 6.41 14.72
CA ALA A 137 -0.55 5.10 14.31
C ALA A 137 -1.61 4.05 14.69
N ARG A 138 -1.71 3.00 13.89
CA ARG A 138 -2.55 1.83 14.21
C ARG A 138 -1.71 0.57 14.17
N GLY A 139 -1.99 -0.36 15.10
CA GLY A 139 -1.41 -1.70 15.12
C GLY A 139 -2.42 -2.73 14.61
N TYR A 140 -1.91 -3.83 14.12
CA TYR A 140 -2.70 -4.98 13.70
C TYR A 140 -2.47 -6.12 14.69
N GLU A 141 -3.57 -6.72 15.18
CA GLU A 141 -3.52 -7.76 16.19
C GLU A 141 -2.97 -9.11 15.70
N LEU A 142 -3.06 -9.33 14.37
CA LEU A 142 -2.62 -10.59 13.79
C LEU A 142 -1.15 -10.53 13.42
N ASP A 143 -0.41 -11.56 13.81
CA ASP A 143 0.95 -11.80 13.34
C ASP A 143 0.96 -11.92 11.81
N ASP A 144 2.04 -11.49 11.19
CA ASP A 144 2.25 -11.57 9.75
C ASP A 144 1.18 -10.86 8.90
N THR A 145 0.51 -9.84 9.44
CA THR A 145 -0.39 -8.99 8.64
C THR A 145 0.38 -8.38 7.45
N PRO A 146 -0.09 -8.56 6.20
CA PRO A 146 0.60 -8.02 5.03
C PRO A 146 0.41 -6.50 4.93
N THR A 147 1.47 -5.79 4.53
CA THR A 147 1.41 -4.37 4.14
C THR A 147 0.54 -4.19 2.88
N TYR A 148 0.17 -2.96 2.55
CA TYR A 148 -0.57 -2.68 1.31
C TYR A 148 0.15 -3.14 0.05
N ILE A 149 1.49 -3.04 0.00
CA ILE A 149 2.29 -3.55 -1.14
C ILE A 149 2.21 -5.08 -1.22
N GLU A 150 2.32 -5.76 -0.09
CA GLU A 150 2.20 -7.22 -0.03
C GLU A 150 0.78 -7.68 -0.43
N GLN A 151 -0.26 -6.99 0.04
CA GLN A 151 -1.65 -7.23 -0.35
C GLN A 151 -1.87 -7.00 -1.86
N LEU A 152 -1.27 -5.95 -2.44
CA LEU A 152 -1.30 -5.73 -3.88
C LEU A 152 -0.65 -6.89 -4.62
N ASN A 153 0.54 -7.31 -4.23
CA ASN A 153 1.23 -8.45 -4.86
C ASN A 153 0.41 -9.75 -4.80
N ILE A 154 -0.26 -10.02 -3.67
CA ILE A 154 -1.20 -11.15 -3.53
C ILE A 154 -2.35 -11.02 -4.54
N SER A 155 -2.96 -9.85 -4.64
CA SER A 155 -4.08 -9.60 -5.56
C SER A 155 -3.66 -9.74 -7.02
N LEU A 156 -2.47 -9.26 -7.40
CA LEU A 156 -1.94 -9.39 -8.76
C LEU A 156 -1.63 -10.85 -9.12
N ALA A 157 -1.09 -11.61 -8.17
CA ALA A 157 -0.82 -13.04 -8.36
C ALA A 157 -2.11 -13.85 -8.52
N ALA A 158 -3.17 -13.52 -7.78
CA ALA A 158 -4.48 -14.15 -7.89
C ALA A 158 -5.17 -13.86 -9.24
N ASN A 159 -4.87 -12.72 -9.86
CA ASN A 159 -5.41 -12.29 -11.17
C ASN A 159 -4.33 -12.41 -12.26
N SER A 160 -3.66 -13.55 -12.33
CA SER A 160 -2.53 -13.82 -13.24
C SER A 160 -2.90 -13.95 -14.73
N ASP A 161 -4.17 -13.95 -15.08
CA ASP A 161 -4.69 -13.87 -16.44
C ASP A 161 -4.60 -12.44 -17.02
N ILE A 162 -4.38 -11.43 -16.17
CA ILE A 162 -4.17 -10.04 -16.56
C ILE A 162 -2.68 -9.74 -16.63
N VAL A 163 -2.25 -9.09 -17.73
CA VAL A 163 -0.86 -8.64 -17.90
C VAL A 163 -0.70 -7.27 -17.23
N TRP A 164 -0.14 -7.25 -16.02
CA TRP A 164 0.00 -6.06 -15.19
C TRP A 164 1.22 -5.17 -15.54
N ASP A 165 2.06 -5.57 -16.49
CA ASP A 165 3.36 -4.93 -16.76
C ASP A 165 3.27 -3.46 -17.15
N ASN A 166 2.16 -3.03 -17.73
CA ASN A 166 1.95 -1.65 -18.20
C ASN A 166 1.06 -0.82 -17.25
N TYR A 167 0.70 -1.36 -16.09
CA TYR A 167 -0.14 -0.64 -15.14
C TYR A 167 0.70 0.11 -14.11
N LYS A 168 0.25 1.30 -13.76
CA LYS A 168 0.62 2.05 -12.56
C LYS A 168 -0.43 1.81 -11.50
N PHE A 169 -0.05 1.79 -10.23
CA PHE A 169 -0.98 1.56 -9.13
C PHE A 169 -1.01 2.78 -8.20
N ARG A 170 -2.22 3.17 -7.81
CA ARG A 170 -2.47 4.29 -6.89
C ARG A 170 -3.33 3.81 -5.74
N LEU A 171 -2.90 4.04 -4.51
CA LEU A 171 -3.70 3.75 -3.34
C LEU A 171 -4.63 4.92 -3.07
N VAL A 172 -5.92 4.65 -2.94
CA VAL A 172 -6.97 5.64 -2.70
C VAL A 172 -7.78 5.24 -1.49
N GLY A 173 -7.85 6.13 -0.50
CA GLY A 173 -8.58 5.91 0.74
C GLY A 173 -9.97 6.51 0.72
N GLY A 174 -10.81 6.03 1.65
CA GLY A 174 -12.11 6.65 1.92
C GLY A 174 -13.20 6.44 0.89
N VAL A 175 -13.09 5.39 0.04
CA VAL A 175 -14.11 5.06 -0.98
C VAL A 175 -15.46 4.78 -0.35
N ASP A 176 -16.45 5.64 -0.54
CA ASP A 176 -17.82 5.39 -0.10
C ASP A 176 -18.57 4.48 -1.11
N PRO A 177 -19.25 3.41 -0.75
CA PRO A 177 -19.56 2.96 0.62
C PRO A 177 -18.50 2.07 1.26
N ILE A 178 -17.41 1.83 0.53
CA ILE A 178 -16.35 0.90 0.93
C ILE A 178 -15.37 1.63 1.83
N ARG A 179 -15.43 2.04 2.88
CA ARG A 179 -14.53 2.81 3.76
C ARG A 179 -13.11 2.22 3.92
N PHE A 180 -12.64 1.46 2.91
CA PHE A 180 -11.31 0.85 2.87
C PHE A 180 -10.50 1.45 1.74
N PRO A 181 -9.18 1.53 1.87
CA PRO A 181 -8.32 1.86 0.74
C PRO A 181 -8.49 0.90 -0.42
N VAL A 182 -8.45 1.41 -1.63
CA VAL A 182 -8.58 0.66 -2.89
C VAL A 182 -7.37 0.94 -3.74
N TRP A 183 -6.84 -0.06 -4.40
CA TRP A 183 -5.86 0.13 -5.45
C TRP A 183 -6.55 0.46 -6.76
N ILE A 184 -6.17 1.57 -7.38
CA ILE A 184 -6.50 1.87 -8.77
C ILE A 184 -5.33 1.44 -9.64
N ALA A 185 -5.61 0.57 -10.60
CA ALA A 185 -4.67 0.14 -11.62
C ALA A 185 -4.94 0.93 -12.90
N LEU A 186 -3.94 1.67 -13.39
CA LEU A 186 -4.05 2.55 -14.56
C LEU A 186 -3.04 2.16 -15.61
N ASN A 187 -3.48 2.07 -16.88
CA ASN A 187 -2.60 2.09 -18.04
C ASN A 187 -3.08 3.17 -19.03
N GLU A 188 -2.57 3.20 -20.25
CA GLU A 188 -2.91 4.23 -21.25
C GLU A 188 -4.40 4.23 -21.63
N THR A 189 -5.10 3.12 -21.48
CA THR A 189 -6.47 2.93 -22.00
C THR A 189 -7.46 2.39 -20.99
N GLN A 190 -7.01 1.86 -19.86
CA GLN A 190 -7.85 1.12 -18.93
C GLN A 190 -7.67 1.57 -17.49
N VAL A 191 -8.76 1.49 -16.74
CA VAL A 191 -8.81 1.67 -15.29
C VAL A 191 -9.30 0.36 -14.67
N GLY A 192 -8.58 -0.12 -13.67
CA GLY A 192 -9.00 -1.28 -12.88
C GLY A 192 -9.00 -0.96 -11.39
N TYR A 193 -9.75 -1.73 -10.62
CA TYR A 193 -9.82 -1.59 -9.15
C TYR A 193 -9.47 -2.92 -8.50
N LEU A 194 -8.61 -2.86 -7.47
CA LEU A 194 -8.24 -4.01 -6.66
C LEU A 194 -8.51 -3.66 -5.20
N ILE A 195 -9.29 -4.49 -4.52
CA ILE A 195 -9.62 -4.29 -3.12
C ILE A 195 -8.63 -5.08 -2.28
N PRO A 196 -7.83 -4.43 -1.40
CA PRO A 196 -6.91 -5.13 -0.52
C PRO A 196 -7.59 -6.23 0.30
N GLY A 197 -6.96 -7.39 0.39
CA GLY A 197 -7.48 -8.53 1.13
C GLY A 197 -8.62 -9.31 0.44
N ARG A 198 -8.96 -8.99 -0.81
CA ARG A 198 -9.84 -9.79 -1.65
C ARG A 198 -9.12 -10.27 -2.89
N GLU A 199 -8.82 -11.55 -2.92
CA GLU A 199 -8.09 -12.20 -4.02
C GLU A 199 -8.90 -12.23 -5.34
N ASP A 200 -10.25 -12.15 -5.24
CA ASP A 200 -11.19 -12.33 -6.35
C ASP A 200 -11.76 -11.01 -6.93
N ALA A 201 -11.29 -9.87 -6.46
CA ALA A 201 -11.88 -8.58 -6.81
C ALA A 201 -10.95 -7.69 -7.65
N ALA A 202 -10.53 -8.18 -8.82
CA ALA A 202 -10.07 -7.29 -9.88
C ALA A 202 -11.23 -7.07 -10.85
N THR A 203 -11.79 -5.87 -10.86
CA THR A 203 -12.75 -5.50 -11.91
C THR A 203 -12.02 -4.58 -12.88
N CYS A 204 -11.60 -5.13 -14.02
CA CYS A 204 -11.16 -4.31 -15.14
C CYS A 204 -12.39 -3.61 -15.69
N LEU A 205 -12.41 -2.32 -15.58
CA LEU A 205 -13.46 -1.49 -16.12
C LEU A 205 -12.89 -0.78 -17.33
N THR A 206 -13.51 -0.99 -18.41
CA THR A 206 -13.54 -0.21 -19.64
C THR A 206 -12.90 -0.81 -20.86
N ASP A 207 -13.72 -0.87 -21.85
CA ASP A 207 -13.37 -0.59 -23.25
C ASP A 207 -13.55 0.90 -23.53
#